data_59d434b73451eb685a4390c913317f44
#
_entry.id   59d434b73451eb685a4390c913317f44
#
_cell.length_a   1.000
_cell.length_b   1.000
_cell.length_c   1.000
_cell.angle_alpha   90.00
_cell.angle_beta   90.00
_cell.angle_gamma   90.00
#
_symmetry.space_group_name_H-M   'P 1'
#
loop_
_entity.id
_entity.type
_entity.pdbx_description
1 polymer ?
#
loop_
_entity_poly.entity_id
_entity_poly.type
_entity_poly.pdbx_seq_one_letter_code
_entity_poly.pdbx_strand_id
1 'polypeptide(L)'
;MALAMDEDRRQEKIDGVVYAMSPSPDFRHGIVNNNINTIIKMGLKDSVCLVFMENLDYRYHPEENDDYVVPDIMVACDRKHLKGGSYSGL
;
A
#
# COMPACT_ATOMS: atom_id res chain seq x y z
N MET A 1 -3.67 -16.26 17.20
CA MET A 1 -2.49 -15.52 16.82
C MET A 1 -2.81 -14.06 16.70
N ALA A 2 -2.16 -13.27 17.48
CA ALA A 2 -2.42 -11.82 17.50
C ALA A 2 -2.10 -11.14 16.18
N LEU A 3 -1.14 -11.66 15.45
CA LEU A 3 -0.68 -11.05 14.21
C LEU A 3 -1.78 -10.96 13.16
N ALA A 4 -2.59 -12.01 13.04
CA ALA A 4 -3.66 -12.01 12.05
C ALA A 4 -4.70 -10.94 12.35
N MET A 5 -4.92 -10.67 13.63
CA MET A 5 -5.92 -9.67 14.03
C MET A 5 -5.50 -8.26 13.65
N ASP A 6 -4.20 -7.98 13.71
CA ASP A 6 -3.71 -6.65 13.37
C ASP A 6 -3.84 -6.37 11.88
N GLU A 7 -3.63 -7.39 11.06
CA GLU A 7 -3.79 -7.25 9.61
C GLU A 7 -5.23 -6.94 9.23
N ASP A 8 -6.18 -7.48 9.99
CA ASP A 8 -7.59 -7.26 9.71
C ASP A 8 -8.04 -5.85 10.05
N ARG A 9 -7.18 -5.05 10.65
CA ARG A 9 -7.51 -3.71 11.10
C ARG A 9 -6.98 -2.62 10.19
N ARG A 10 -6.58 -2.96 9.00
CA ARG A 10 -6.15 -1.94 8.05
C ARG A 10 -7.29 -0.97 7.81
N GLN A 11 -6.94 0.30 7.66
CA GLN A 11 -7.89 1.38 7.51
C GLN A 11 -7.40 2.34 6.45
N GLU A 12 -8.35 3.06 5.87
CA GLU A 12 -8.08 4.19 5.00
C GLU A 12 -8.80 5.40 5.56
N LYS A 13 -8.26 6.58 5.35
CA LYS A 13 -8.90 7.83 5.75
C LYS A 13 -9.08 8.72 4.53
N ILE A 14 -10.32 8.99 4.20
CA ILE A 14 -10.68 9.74 3.00
C ILE A 14 -11.65 10.83 3.42
N ASP A 15 -11.31 12.08 3.11
CA ASP A 15 -12.10 13.26 3.48
C ASP A 15 -12.41 13.29 4.98
N GLY A 16 -11.44 12.88 5.79
CA GLY A 16 -11.58 12.87 7.24
C GLY A 16 -12.35 11.69 7.80
N VAL A 17 -12.87 10.80 6.96
CA VAL A 17 -13.64 9.63 7.38
C VAL A 17 -12.78 8.38 7.32
N VAL A 18 -12.74 7.64 8.40
CA VAL A 18 -11.99 6.40 8.49
C VAL A 18 -12.85 5.23 8.02
N TYR A 19 -12.33 4.48 7.08
CA TYR A 19 -12.98 3.28 6.54
C TYR A 19 -12.17 2.07 6.94
N ALA A 20 -12.81 1.12 7.61
CA ALA A 20 -12.17 -0.15 7.93
C ALA A 20 -12.11 -0.99 6.65
N MET A 21 -10.94 -1.54 6.37
CA MET A 21 -10.74 -2.38 5.21
C MET A 21 -10.97 -3.84 5.60
N SER A 22 -11.69 -4.55 4.76
CA SER A 22 -11.84 -5.99 4.96
C SER A 22 -10.53 -6.69 4.66
N PRO A 23 -10.23 -7.79 5.36
CA PRO A 23 -9.11 -8.63 4.98
C PRO A 23 -9.34 -9.18 3.58
N SER A 24 -8.30 -9.69 2.97
CA SER A 24 -8.39 -10.20 1.61
C SER A 24 -9.54 -11.20 1.50
N PRO A 25 -10.53 -10.94 0.67
CA PRO A 25 -11.76 -11.73 0.69
C PRO A 25 -11.62 -13.11 0.03
N ASP A 26 -10.62 -13.30 -0.82
CA ASP A 26 -10.49 -14.50 -1.62
C ASP A 26 -9.03 -14.77 -1.94
N PHE A 27 -8.65 -16.05 -1.90
CA PHE A 27 -7.28 -16.44 -2.22
C PHE A 27 -6.88 -16.04 -3.65
N ARG A 28 -7.84 -15.93 -4.56
CA ARG A 28 -7.58 -15.54 -5.94
C ARG A 28 -7.02 -14.12 -6.02
N HIS A 29 -7.46 -13.23 -5.16
CA HIS A 29 -6.92 -11.88 -5.07
C HIS A 29 -5.42 -11.94 -4.77
N GLY A 30 -5.03 -12.79 -3.83
CA GLY A 30 -3.62 -12.97 -3.48
C GLY A 30 -2.80 -13.53 -4.64
N ILE A 31 -3.36 -14.50 -5.38
CA ILE A 31 -2.68 -15.08 -6.53
C ILE A 31 -2.45 -14.03 -7.62
N VAL A 32 -3.48 -13.24 -7.94
CA VAL A 32 -3.39 -12.19 -8.94
C VAL A 32 -2.36 -11.14 -8.51
N ASN A 33 -2.42 -10.71 -7.26
CA ASN A 33 -1.46 -9.73 -6.74
C ASN A 33 -0.03 -10.25 -6.81
N ASN A 34 0.20 -11.50 -6.46
CA ASN A 34 1.54 -12.08 -6.53
C ASN A 34 2.05 -12.14 -7.96
N ASN A 35 1.20 -12.50 -8.90
CA ASN A 35 1.58 -12.57 -10.30
C ASN A 35 1.91 -11.19 -10.86
N ILE A 36 1.10 -10.20 -10.56
CA ILE A 36 1.34 -8.83 -10.98
C ILE A 36 2.62 -8.30 -10.35
N ASN A 37 2.82 -8.56 -9.06
CA ASN A 37 4.02 -8.14 -8.34
C ASN A 37 5.28 -8.71 -9.00
N THR A 38 5.25 -9.98 -9.38
CA THR A 38 6.38 -10.61 -10.04
C THR A 38 6.68 -9.94 -11.39
N ILE A 39 5.65 -9.67 -12.18
CA ILE A 39 5.82 -9.02 -13.47
C ILE A 39 6.42 -7.62 -13.30
N ILE A 40 5.90 -6.86 -12.34
CA ILE A 40 6.39 -5.52 -12.08
C ILE A 40 7.84 -5.55 -11.60
N LYS A 41 8.17 -6.47 -10.68
CA LYS A 41 9.54 -6.59 -10.18
C LYS A 41 10.52 -6.91 -11.29
N MET A 42 10.15 -7.76 -12.21
CA MET A 42 11.00 -8.10 -13.35
C MET A 42 11.24 -6.89 -14.23
N GLY A 43 10.21 -6.09 -14.45
CA GLY A 43 10.33 -4.87 -15.24
C GLY A 43 11.14 -3.76 -14.56
N LEU A 44 11.18 -3.75 -13.23
CA LEU A 44 11.87 -2.73 -12.45
C LEU A 44 13.25 -3.15 -11.96
N LYS A 45 13.71 -4.29 -12.38
CA LYS A 45 14.88 -4.96 -11.81
C LYS A 45 16.14 -4.10 -11.77
N ASP A 46 16.36 -3.27 -12.76
CA ASP A 46 17.54 -2.40 -12.82
C ASP A 46 17.21 -0.94 -12.50
N SER A 47 16.06 -0.68 -11.91
CA SER A 47 15.63 0.68 -11.58
C SER A 47 15.72 0.92 -10.08
N VAL A 48 15.54 2.20 -9.68
CA VAL A 48 15.47 2.57 -8.27
C VAL A 48 14.07 2.42 -7.71
N CYS A 49 13.13 2.00 -8.52
CA CYS A 49 11.74 1.89 -8.11
C CYS A 49 11.50 0.63 -7.29
N LEU A 50 10.60 0.74 -6.32
CA LEU A 50 10.21 -0.35 -5.44
C LEU A 50 8.72 -0.61 -5.60
N VAL A 51 8.32 -1.87 -5.48
CA VAL A 51 6.90 -2.24 -5.51
C VAL A 51 6.47 -2.69 -4.12
N PHE A 52 5.30 -2.22 -3.71
CA PHE A 52 4.70 -2.55 -2.41
C PHE A 52 3.31 -3.15 -2.63
N MET A 53 2.93 -4.09 -1.75
CA MET A 53 1.65 -4.78 -1.82
C MET A 53 0.92 -4.64 -0.50
N GLU A 54 -0.13 -3.83 -0.48
CA GLU A 54 -1.08 -3.73 0.65
C GLU A 54 -0.48 -3.39 2.02
N ASN A 55 0.78 -2.97 2.07
CA ASN A 55 1.46 -2.71 3.33
C ASN A 55 2.05 -1.32 3.41
N LEU A 56 1.64 -0.43 2.53
CA LEU A 56 2.15 0.93 2.51
C LEU A 56 0.99 1.91 2.46
N ASP A 57 0.95 2.84 3.40
CA ASP A 57 -0.01 3.93 3.38
C ASP A 57 0.44 4.95 2.34
N TYR A 58 -0.48 5.39 1.50
CA TYR A 58 -0.21 6.49 0.60
C TYR A 58 -0.95 7.72 1.06
N ARG A 59 -0.20 8.76 1.47
CA ARG A 59 -0.73 10.04 1.91
C ARG A 59 -0.62 11.03 0.76
N TYR A 60 -1.73 11.25 0.09
CA TYR A 60 -1.72 12.01 -1.17
C TYR A 60 -1.76 13.52 -0.99
N HIS A 61 -2.20 14.01 0.16
CA HIS A 61 -2.22 15.45 0.47
C HIS A 61 -1.67 15.71 1.88
N PRO A 62 -0.40 15.36 2.13
CA PRO A 62 0.14 15.41 3.51
C PRO A 62 0.20 16.81 4.09
N GLU A 63 0.22 17.85 3.26
CA GLU A 63 0.26 19.24 3.72
C GLU A 63 -1.11 19.81 4.06
N GLU A 64 -2.18 19.18 3.57
CA GLU A 64 -3.54 19.66 3.76
C GLU A 64 -4.29 18.89 4.83
N ASN A 65 -4.05 17.60 4.91
CA ASN A 65 -4.77 16.72 5.82
C ASN A 65 -3.97 15.45 6.06
N ASP A 66 -4.51 14.56 6.85
CA ASP A 66 -3.89 13.28 7.15
C ASP A 66 -4.61 12.10 6.49
N ASP A 67 -5.32 12.36 5.40
CA ASP A 67 -5.97 11.32 4.62
C ASP A 67 -4.93 10.40 4.00
N TYR A 68 -5.29 9.13 3.90
CA TYR A 68 -4.42 8.14 3.27
C TYR A 68 -5.23 6.97 2.73
N VAL A 69 -4.65 6.27 1.78
CA VAL A 69 -5.20 5.01 1.26
C VAL A 69 -4.13 3.93 1.34
N VAL A 70 -4.57 2.69 1.25
CA VAL A 70 -3.66 1.53 1.25
C VAL A 70 -3.89 0.79 -0.08
N PRO A 71 -3.12 1.12 -1.12
CA PRO A 71 -3.31 0.49 -2.42
C PRO A 71 -2.96 -0.99 -2.40
N ASP A 72 -3.62 -1.77 -3.23
CA ASP A 72 -3.31 -3.18 -3.39
C ASP A 72 -1.88 -3.37 -3.90
N ILE A 73 -1.46 -2.53 -4.84
CA ILE A 73 -0.10 -2.54 -5.38
C ILE A 73 0.29 -1.09 -5.63
N MET A 74 1.51 -0.73 -5.24
CA MET A 74 2.03 0.60 -5.45
C MET A 74 3.48 0.53 -5.88
N VAL A 75 3.84 1.33 -6.87
CA VAL A 75 5.24 1.48 -7.29
C VAL A 75 5.73 2.85 -6.85
N ALA A 76 6.82 2.86 -6.11
CA ALA A 76 7.43 4.10 -5.62
C ALA A 76 8.84 4.22 -6.16
N CYS A 77 9.11 5.31 -6.87
CA CYS A 77 10.40 5.54 -7.50
C CYS A 77 11.23 6.62 -6.80
N ASP A 78 10.63 7.40 -5.93
CA ASP A 78 11.31 8.46 -5.21
C ASP A 78 11.33 8.13 -3.71
N ARG A 79 12.46 7.64 -3.25
CA ARG A 79 12.60 7.15 -1.87
C ARG A 79 12.52 8.25 -0.82
N LYS A 80 12.69 9.49 -1.19
CA LYS A 80 12.64 10.58 -0.21
C LYS A 80 11.26 10.75 0.41
N HIS A 81 10.23 10.24 -0.26
CA HIS A 81 8.85 10.29 0.24
C HIS A 81 8.49 9.10 1.13
N LEU A 82 9.37 8.12 1.24
CA LEU A 82 9.14 6.94 2.07
C LEU A 82 9.59 7.20 3.49
N LYS A 83 8.68 7.04 4.46
CA LYS A 83 9.01 7.15 5.89
C LYS A 83 8.17 6.15 6.66
N GLY A 84 8.84 5.25 7.39
CA GLY A 84 8.15 4.22 8.14
C GLY A 84 7.26 3.41 7.22
N GLY A 85 5.98 3.34 7.52
CA GLY A 85 5.00 2.60 6.72
C GLY A 85 4.25 3.43 5.72
N SER A 86 4.76 4.59 5.31
CA SER A 86 4.00 5.54 4.47
C SER A 86 4.83 6.08 3.32
N TYR A 87 4.14 6.40 2.24
CA TYR A 87 4.65 7.24 1.17
C TYR A 87 3.84 8.53 1.16
N SER A 88 4.48 9.67 1.24
CA SER A 88 3.80 10.96 1.36
C SER A 88 4.13 11.88 0.20
N GLY A 89 3.09 12.46 -0.40
CA GLY A 89 3.21 13.43 -1.47
C GLY A 89 3.14 12.80 -2.84
N LEU A 90 3.45 13.57 -3.85
CA LEU A 90 3.34 13.13 -5.24
C LEU A 90 4.69 12.90 -5.88
#